data_b28c203f4be77b13d53d400410aa4a34
#
_entry.id   b28c203f4be77b13d53d400410aa4a34
#
_cell.length_a   1.000
_cell.length_b   1.000
_cell.length_c   1.000
_cell.angle_alpha   90.00
_cell.angle_beta   90.00
_cell.angle_gamma   90.00
#
_symmetry.space_group_name_H-M   'P 1'
#
loop_
_entity.id
_entity.type
_entity.pdbx_description
1 polymer ?
#
loop_
_entity_poly.entity_id
_entity_poly.type
_entity_poly.pdbx_seq_one_letter_code
_entity_poly.pdbx_strand_id
1 'polypeptide(L)'
;MSYYLFKVLDRSAAKEELISKGLKNIYEMEDAESGFLFIGGRSTHPITDLKASELAEENPEEVDWEEQWSLFAENYHDGKAEIDLSRFGKKKTLSLLPGPGFGDLSHPTTQLMLEMMKGRVQRKAILDIGTGSGILALSALLLGASSAIGLDIDAAALKHARQNTKLNHLKARFVKKLPCGLSGPHICLLNMIFPEQLLALKPIQKYKPLAKLWITSGILRTQKTAYLKQAKKWGWKLEEEHQKDQWLGFIFIPK
;
A
#
# COMPACT_ATOMS: atom_id res chain seq x y z
N MET A 1 3.00 -20.27 4.25
CA MET A 1 2.26 -19.15 4.86
C MET A 1 1.07 -18.93 3.97
N SER A 2 -0.10 -19.34 4.43
CA SER A 2 -1.33 -19.31 3.64
C SER A 2 -2.16 -18.08 3.97
N TYR A 3 -2.97 -17.65 3.04
CA TYR A 3 -4.00 -16.65 3.25
C TYR A 3 -5.28 -17.35 3.69
N TYR A 4 -6.05 -16.63 4.50
CA TYR A 4 -7.35 -17.08 4.96
C TYR A 4 -8.33 -15.93 4.92
N LEU A 5 -9.56 -16.20 4.53
CA LEU A 5 -10.69 -15.30 4.63
C LEU A 5 -11.73 -15.95 5.53
N PHE A 6 -12.15 -15.24 6.57
CA PHE A 6 -13.12 -15.70 7.54
C PHE A 6 -14.36 -14.81 7.50
N LYS A 7 -15.54 -15.43 7.41
CA LYS A 7 -16.80 -14.77 7.62
C LYS A 7 -17.01 -14.57 9.12
N VAL A 8 -17.36 -13.36 9.51
CA VAL A 8 -17.57 -12.98 10.90
C VAL A 8 -18.98 -13.37 11.34
N LEU A 9 -19.08 -14.15 12.40
CA LEU A 9 -20.33 -14.54 13.03
C LEU A 9 -20.64 -13.66 14.25
N ASP A 10 -19.60 -13.28 15.01
CA ASP A 10 -19.69 -12.35 16.14
C ASP A 10 -18.66 -11.21 15.96
N ARG A 11 -19.15 -10.01 15.65
CA ARG A 11 -18.31 -8.82 15.40
C ARG A 11 -17.44 -8.42 16.60
N SER A 12 -17.88 -8.74 17.82
CA SER A 12 -17.15 -8.35 19.03
C SER A 12 -15.97 -9.26 19.35
N ALA A 13 -16.03 -10.52 18.97
CA ALA A 13 -15.08 -11.56 19.36
C ALA A 13 -14.19 -12.06 18.21
N ALA A 14 -14.67 -12.01 16.96
CA ALA A 14 -14.00 -12.66 15.83
C ALA A 14 -12.55 -12.19 15.62
N LYS A 15 -12.30 -10.91 15.72
CA LYS A 15 -10.95 -10.35 15.49
C LYS A 15 -9.95 -10.81 16.56
N GLU A 16 -10.33 -10.78 17.83
CA GLU A 16 -9.47 -11.24 18.92
C GLU A 16 -9.25 -12.76 18.84
N GLU A 17 -10.30 -13.53 18.50
CA GLU A 17 -10.20 -14.96 18.27
C GLU A 17 -9.17 -15.28 17.19
N LEU A 18 -9.30 -14.69 16.00
CA LEU A 18 -8.42 -14.94 14.86
C LEU A 18 -6.96 -14.53 15.15
N ILE A 19 -6.75 -13.39 15.83
CA ILE A 19 -5.42 -12.97 16.29
C ILE A 19 -4.83 -14.00 17.25
N SER A 20 -5.60 -14.46 18.22
CA SER A 20 -5.14 -15.44 19.20
C SER A 20 -4.77 -16.78 18.58
N LYS A 21 -5.42 -17.14 17.46
CA LYS A 21 -5.16 -18.33 16.65
C LYS A 21 -4.01 -18.15 15.64
N GLY A 22 -3.38 -16.98 15.64
CA GLY A 22 -2.16 -16.73 14.84
C GLY A 22 -2.39 -16.07 13.48
N LEU A 23 -3.58 -15.53 13.20
CA LEU A 23 -3.82 -14.72 12.03
C LEU A 23 -3.04 -13.39 12.14
N LYS A 24 -2.32 -13.02 11.09
CA LYS A 24 -1.49 -11.82 10.99
C LYS A 24 -1.86 -11.02 9.74
N ASN A 25 -1.44 -9.76 9.69
CA ASN A 25 -1.72 -8.85 8.59
C ASN A 25 -3.22 -8.79 8.27
N ILE A 26 -4.01 -8.55 9.32
CA ILE A 26 -5.47 -8.63 9.28
C ILE A 26 -6.05 -7.43 8.56
N TYR A 27 -7.00 -7.68 7.69
CA TYR A 27 -7.87 -6.68 7.08
C TYR A 27 -9.33 -7.07 7.28
N GLU A 28 -10.21 -6.09 7.27
CA GLU A 28 -11.66 -6.26 7.36
C GLU A 28 -12.29 -5.75 6.06
N MET A 29 -13.27 -6.50 5.56
CA MET A 29 -14.06 -6.11 4.39
C MET A 29 -15.52 -6.44 4.64
N GLU A 30 -16.42 -5.55 4.23
CA GLU A 30 -17.86 -5.78 4.26
C GLU A 30 -18.32 -6.06 2.83
N ASP A 31 -18.97 -7.18 2.63
CA ASP A 31 -19.55 -7.54 1.35
C ASP A 31 -20.80 -6.68 1.10
N ALA A 32 -20.80 -5.94 0.00
CA ALA A 32 -21.82 -4.94 -0.30
C ALA A 32 -23.20 -5.54 -0.62
N GLU A 33 -23.26 -6.81 -1.06
CA GLU A 33 -24.52 -7.45 -1.42
C GLU A 33 -25.17 -8.16 -0.23
N SER A 34 -24.36 -8.89 0.52
CA SER A 34 -24.84 -9.67 1.67
C SER A 34 -24.80 -8.93 2.99
N GLY A 35 -24.04 -7.84 3.10
CA GLY A 35 -23.78 -7.11 4.35
C GLY A 35 -22.97 -7.90 5.37
N PHE A 36 -22.39 -9.03 5.00
CA PHE A 36 -21.53 -9.80 5.88
C PHE A 36 -20.16 -9.15 6.02
N LEU A 37 -19.64 -9.16 7.25
CA LEU A 37 -18.27 -8.76 7.54
C LEU A 37 -17.34 -9.97 7.37
N PHE A 38 -16.24 -9.77 6.68
CA PHE A 38 -15.16 -10.74 6.55
C PHE A 38 -13.88 -10.19 7.18
N ILE A 39 -13.07 -11.08 7.74
CA ILE A 39 -11.72 -10.80 8.22
C ILE A 39 -10.76 -11.68 7.45
N GLY A 40 -9.89 -11.05 6.69
CA GLY A 40 -8.81 -11.72 5.97
C GLY A 40 -7.46 -11.54 6.67
N GLY A 41 -6.53 -12.44 6.37
CA GLY A 41 -5.17 -12.36 6.89
C GLY A 41 -4.32 -13.56 6.51
N ARG A 42 -3.12 -13.62 7.08
CA ARG A 42 -2.14 -14.68 6.82
C ARG A 42 -1.83 -15.48 8.08
N SER A 43 -1.65 -16.80 7.93
CA SER A 43 -1.15 -17.66 9.00
C SER A 43 -0.08 -18.63 8.48
N THR A 44 0.80 -19.06 9.37
CA THR A 44 1.79 -20.14 9.12
C THR A 44 1.24 -21.52 9.40
N HIS A 45 0.07 -21.60 10.04
CA HIS A 45 -0.61 -22.83 10.42
C HIS A 45 -2.09 -22.71 10.11
N PRO A 46 -2.80 -23.82 9.85
CA PRO A 46 -4.25 -23.82 9.74
C PRO A 46 -4.90 -23.19 10.97
N ILE A 47 -5.94 -22.41 10.76
CA ILE A 47 -6.72 -21.80 11.83
C ILE A 47 -8.02 -22.59 11.96
N THR A 48 -8.20 -23.25 13.08
CA THR A 48 -9.33 -24.16 13.36
C THR A 48 -9.96 -23.85 14.72
N ASP A 49 -11.05 -24.54 15.03
CA ASP A 49 -11.78 -24.40 16.29
C ASP A 49 -12.25 -22.97 16.56
N LEU A 50 -12.90 -22.39 15.56
CA LEU A 50 -13.46 -21.05 15.60
C LEU A 50 -14.88 -21.07 16.15
N LYS A 51 -15.25 -20.02 16.90
CA LYS A 51 -16.58 -19.81 17.49
C LYS A 51 -17.24 -18.53 17.00
N ALA A 52 -16.44 -17.48 16.81
CA ALA A 52 -16.89 -16.16 16.41
C ALA A 52 -16.77 -15.90 14.92
N SER A 53 -16.13 -16.80 14.19
CA SER A 53 -15.92 -16.73 12.74
C SER A 53 -15.93 -18.12 12.11
N GLU A 54 -16.18 -18.19 10.81
CA GLU A 54 -16.09 -19.42 10.02
C GLU A 54 -15.14 -19.20 8.85
N LEU A 55 -14.43 -20.26 8.46
CA LEU A 55 -13.55 -20.21 7.29
C LEU A 55 -14.41 -20.08 6.03
N ALA A 56 -14.25 -18.96 5.34
CA ALA A 56 -14.91 -18.72 4.06
C ALA A 56 -14.03 -19.19 2.89
N GLU A 57 -12.72 -18.94 2.99
CA GLU A 57 -11.78 -19.28 1.92
C GLU A 57 -10.37 -19.57 2.46
N GLU A 58 -9.74 -20.61 1.96
CA GLU A 58 -8.35 -20.97 2.26
C GLU A 58 -7.51 -20.87 0.98
N ASN A 59 -6.37 -20.20 1.10
CA ASN A 59 -5.42 -19.94 0.01
C ASN A 59 -6.00 -19.19 -1.20
N PRO A 60 -6.24 -17.90 -1.07
CA PRO A 60 -6.55 -17.04 -2.21
C PRO A 60 -5.37 -16.87 -3.19
N GLU A 61 -4.46 -17.86 -3.29
CA GLU A 61 -3.49 -17.93 -4.38
C GLU A 61 -4.19 -18.17 -5.74
N GLU A 62 -5.44 -18.63 -5.71
CA GLU A 62 -6.34 -18.76 -6.86
C GLU A 62 -7.26 -17.55 -7.06
N VAL A 63 -6.97 -16.40 -6.44
CA VAL A 63 -7.69 -15.18 -6.78
C VAL A 63 -7.45 -14.90 -8.26
N ASP A 64 -8.48 -14.97 -9.05
CA ASP A 64 -8.46 -14.48 -10.41
C ASP A 64 -8.35 -12.95 -10.37
N TRP A 65 -7.10 -12.49 -10.36
CA TRP A 65 -6.79 -11.06 -10.32
C TRP A 65 -7.33 -10.33 -11.54
N GLU A 66 -7.50 -11.02 -12.67
CA GLU A 66 -8.06 -10.44 -13.89
C GLU A 66 -9.55 -10.18 -13.71
N GLU A 67 -10.28 -11.15 -13.18
CA GLU A 67 -11.69 -10.99 -12.83
C GLU A 67 -11.88 -9.90 -11.78
N GLN A 68 -11.12 -9.94 -10.68
CA GLN A 68 -11.17 -8.95 -9.60
C GLN A 68 -10.94 -7.52 -10.13
N TRP A 69 -9.94 -7.32 -10.98
CA TRP A 69 -9.66 -5.99 -11.53
C TRP A 69 -10.69 -5.58 -12.57
N SER A 70 -11.27 -6.51 -13.31
CA SER A 70 -12.34 -6.21 -14.27
C SER A 70 -13.61 -5.70 -13.57
N LEU A 71 -13.88 -6.18 -12.35
CA LEU A 71 -15.03 -5.78 -11.55
C LEU A 71 -14.84 -4.45 -10.81
N PHE A 72 -13.64 -4.16 -10.33
CA PHE A 72 -13.39 -3.07 -9.39
C PHE A 72 -12.52 -1.93 -9.91
N ALA A 73 -11.71 -2.15 -10.95
CA ALA A 73 -10.87 -1.09 -11.52
C ALA A 73 -11.61 -0.39 -12.67
N GLU A 74 -12.12 0.82 -12.43
CA GLU A 74 -12.90 1.61 -13.41
C GLU A 74 -12.18 1.83 -14.76
N ASN A 75 -10.87 1.72 -14.79
CA ASN A 75 -9.99 1.95 -15.94
C ASN A 75 -9.32 0.66 -16.44
N TYR A 76 -9.92 -0.49 -16.16
CA TYR A 76 -9.44 -1.79 -16.62
C TYR A 76 -9.97 -2.11 -18.03
N HIS A 77 -9.04 -2.28 -18.97
CA HIS A 77 -9.32 -2.63 -20.37
C HIS A 77 -8.21 -3.52 -20.92
N ASP A 78 -8.58 -4.51 -21.74
CA ASP A 78 -7.63 -5.38 -22.44
C ASP A 78 -6.56 -6.00 -21.52
N GLY A 79 -6.96 -6.53 -20.36
CA GLY A 79 -6.07 -7.22 -19.43
C GLY A 79 -5.14 -6.31 -18.63
N LYS A 80 -5.38 -5.00 -18.57
CA LYS A 80 -4.58 -4.02 -17.81
C LYS A 80 -5.42 -2.85 -17.34
N ALA A 81 -5.02 -2.22 -16.25
CA ALA A 81 -5.57 -0.93 -15.84
C ALA A 81 -4.70 0.20 -16.37
N GLU A 82 -5.32 1.23 -16.95
CA GLU A 82 -4.63 2.40 -17.48
C GLU A 82 -4.90 3.64 -16.60
N ILE A 83 -3.84 4.21 -16.07
CA ILE A 83 -3.90 5.35 -15.15
C ILE A 83 -3.41 6.59 -15.88
N ASP A 84 -4.33 7.51 -16.17
CA ASP A 84 -3.98 8.82 -16.71
C ASP A 84 -3.38 9.72 -15.63
N LEU A 85 -2.13 10.11 -15.83
CA LEU A 85 -1.39 10.99 -14.93
C LEU A 85 -1.52 12.48 -15.28
N SER A 86 -2.38 12.86 -16.25
CA SER A 86 -2.53 14.24 -16.72
C SER A 86 -2.92 15.18 -15.57
N ARG A 87 -3.88 14.78 -14.74
CA ARG A 87 -4.31 15.57 -13.58
C ARG A 87 -3.23 15.72 -12.50
N PHE A 88 -2.24 14.85 -12.50
CA PHE A 88 -1.09 14.88 -11.58
C PHE A 88 0.13 15.60 -12.16
N GLY A 89 0.02 16.19 -13.35
CA GLY A 89 1.00 17.13 -13.91
C GLY A 89 1.79 16.63 -15.12
N LYS A 90 1.51 15.45 -15.67
CA LYS A 90 2.14 14.96 -16.90
C LYS A 90 1.14 14.20 -17.76
N LYS A 91 1.05 14.55 -19.06
CA LYS A 91 0.28 13.77 -20.04
C LYS A 91 0.99 12.44 -20.34
N LYS A 92 0.85 11.51 -19.42
CA LYS A 92 1.40 10.15 -19.52
C LYS A 92 0.43 9.18 -18.88
N THR A 93 0.42 7.96 -19.39
CA THR A 93 -0.39 6.85 -18.87
C THR A 93 0.54 5.82 -18.23
N LEU A 94 0.17 5.31 -17.07
CA LEU A 94 0.77 4.15 -16.43
C LEU A 94 -0.17 2.96 -16.65
N SER A 95 0.35 1.88 -17.23
CA SER A 95 -0.38 0.62 -17.37
C SER A 95 0.02 -0.35 -16.25
N LEU A 96 -0.96 -1.01 -15.64
CA LEU A 96 -0.74 -2.00 -14.59
C LEU A 96 -1.43 -3.31 -14.97
N LEU A 97 -0.73 -4.41 -14.78
CA LEU A 97 -1.29 -5.76 -14.86
C LEU A 97 -2.09 -6.05 -13.58
N PRO A 98 -3.15 -6.87 -13.65
CA PRO A 98 -3.75 -7.48 -12.47
C PRO A 98 -2.74 -8.28 -11.66
N GLY A 99 -2.88 -8.28 -10.35
CA GLY A 99 -1.98 -9.05 -9.51
C GLY A 99 -2.08 -8.74 -8.02
N PRO A 100 -1.34 -9.47 -7.19
CA PRO A 100 -1.46 -9.45 -5.73
C PRO A 100 -0.91 -8.18 -5.06
N GLY A 101 -0.22 -7.32 -5.80
CA GLY A 101 0.29 -6.07 -5.25
C GLY A 101 -0.80 -5.02 -5.17
N PHE A 102 -1.03 -4.46 -3.97
CA PHE A 102 -1.97 -3.36 -3.76
C PHE A 102 -1.65 -2.15 -4.64
N GLY A 103 -2.67 -1.44 -5.04
CA GLY A 103 -2.59 -0.14 -5.72
C GLY A 103 -2.92 -0.23 -7.21
N ASP A 104 -4.18 -0.01 -7.48
CA ASP A 104 -4.72 0.55 -8.71
C ASP A 104 -5.08 2.01 -8.44
N LEU A 105 -5.87 2.67 -9.23
CA LEU A 105 -6.30 4.04 -8.96
C LEU A 105 -7.65 4.11 -8.23
N SER A 106 -8.35 3.00 -8.02
CA SER A 106 -9.67 2.97 -7.41
C SER A 106 -9.64 3.44 -5.95
N HIS A 107 -8.60 3.05 -5.21
CA HIS A 107 -8.56 3.35 -3.78
C HIS A 107 -8.23 4.82 -3.48
N PRO A 108 -9.00 5.51 -2.59
CA PRO A 108 -8.81 6.92 -2.25
C PRO A 108 -7.39 7.28 -1.78
N THR A 109 -6.71 6.37 -1.06
CA THR A 109 -5.35 6.62 -0.58
C THR A 109 -4.33 6.70 -1.70
N THR A 110 -4.48 5.90 -2.76
CA THR A 110 -3.60 5.98 -3.95
C THR A 110 -3.79 7.32 -4.65
N GLN A 111 -5.02 7.78 -4.79
CA GLN A 111 -5.33 9.09 -5.37
C GLN A 111 -4.73 10.23 -4.54
N LEU A 112 -4.89 10.20 -3.21
CA LEU A 112 -4.25 11.16 -2.29
C LEU A 112 -2.74 11.20 -2.46
N MET A 113 -2.09 10.04 -2.52
CA MET A 113 -0.64 9.97 -2.72
C MET A 113 -0.21 10.63 -4.02
N LEU A 114 -0.88 10.34 -5.14
CA LEU A 114 -0.55 10.94 -6.44
C LEU A 114 -0.78 12.45 -6.46
N GLU A 115 -1.85 12.94 -5.82
CA GLU A 115 -2.10 14.37 -5.68
C GLU A 115 -0.99 15.06 -4.87
N MET A 116 -0.58 14.49 -3.75
CA MET A 116 0.51 15.00 -2.92
C MET A 116 1.89 14.92 -3.61
N MET A 117 2.08 13.97 -4.52
CA MET A 117 3.32 13.86 -5.32
C MET A 117 3.42 14.92 -6.42
N LYS A 118 2.31 15.51 -6.85
CA LYS A 118 2.25 16.49 -7.93
C LYS A 118 3.24 17.65 -7.71
N GLY A 119 4.12 17.89 -8.68
CA GLY A 119 5.13 18.95 -8.65
C GLY A 119 6.31 18.69 -7.70
N ARG A 120 6.23 17.70 -6.81
CA ARG A 120 7.25 17.46 -5.77
C ARG A 120 8.31 16.44 -6.17
N VAL A 121 7.93 15.43 -6.94
CA VAL A 121 8.81 14.30 -7.28
C VAL A 121 9.80 14.58 -8.43
N GLN A 122 9.60 15.64 -9.19
CA GLN A 122 10.43 15.94 -10.36
C GLN A 122 11.92 16.07 -9.99
N ARG A 123 12.76 15.29 -10.68
CA ARG A 123 14.23 15.20 -10.46
C ARG A 123 14.65 14.76 -9.05
N LYS A 124 13.75 14.12 -8.31
CA LYS A 124 14.03 13.58 -6.98
C LYS A 124 14.21 12.06 -7.04
N ALA A 125 14.99 11.52 -6.11
CA ALA A 125 15.05 10.10 -5.85
C ALA A 125 13.87 9.70 -4.94
N ILE A 126 13.21 8.60 -5.26
CA ILE A 126 12.02 8.11 -4.56
C ILE A 126 12.34 6.81 -3.83
N LEU A 127 11.86 6.72 -2.60
CA LEU A 127 11.82 5.49 -1.83
C LEU A 127 10.36 5.18 -1.48
N ASP A 128 9.81 4.14 -2.11
CA ASP A 128 8.43 3.72 -1.95
C ASP A 128 8.37 2.50 -1.02
N ILE A 129 7.84 2.67 0.18
CA ILE A 129 7.85 1.68 1.26
C ILE A 129 6.47 1.02 1.34
N GLY A 130 6.43 -0.31 1.20
CA GLY A 130 5.19 -1.06 0.95
C GLY A 130 4.71 -0.81 -0.48
N THR A 131 5.59 -1.06 -1.45
CA THR A 131 5.38 -0.63 -2.83
C THR A 131 4.23 -1.33 -3.55
N GLY A 132 3.80 -2.52 -3.10
CA GLY A 132 2.70 -3.27 -3.67
C GLY A 132 2.88 -3.53 -5.18
N SER A 133 1.94 -3.07 -5.99
CA SER A 133 1.97 -3.15 -7.46
C SER A 133 3.09 -2.31 -8.11
N GLY A 134 3.74 -1.44 -7.33
CA GLY A 134 4.71 -0.46 -7.82
C GLY A 134 4.08 0.84 -8.32
N ILE A 135 2.77 1.00 -8.18
CA ILE A 135 2.04 2.15 -8.76
C ILE A 135 2.66 3.50 -8.40
N LEU A 136 3.01 3.74 -7.13
CA LEU A 136 3.54 5.03 -6.70
C LEU A 136 4.97 5.25 -7.20
N ALA A 137 5.83 4.23 -7.11
CA ALA A 137 7.20 4.28 -7.62
C ALA A 137 7.25 4.53 -9.13
N LEU A 138 6.40 3.82 -9.89
CA LEU A 138 6.32 3.95 -11.36
C LEU A 138 5.68 5.27 -11.78
N SER A 139 4.60 5.68 -11.11
CA SER A 139 4.01 7.01 -11.31
C SER A 139 5.02 8.13 -11.05
N ALA A 140 5.81 8.03 -9.99
CA ALA A 140 6.83 9.02 -9.69
C ALA A 140 7.84 9.18 -10.84
N LEU A 141 8.29 8.06 -11.44
CA LEU A 141 9.18 8.09 -12.60
C LEU A 141 8.53 8.78 -13.81
N LEU A 142 7.26 8.44 -14.10
CA LEU A 142 6.52 9.09 -15.18
C LEU A 142 6.28 10.58 -14.92
N LEU A 143 6.13 10.98 -13.65
CA LEU A 143 6.03 12.37 -13.22
C LEU A 143 7.40 13.10 -13.21
N GLY A 144 8.48 12.39 -13.53
CA GLY A 144 9.81 12.97 -13.72
C GLY A 144 10.79 12.78 -12.56
N ALA A 145 10.56 11.83 -11.68
CA ALA A 145 11.55 11.42 -10.68
C ALA A 145 12.82 10.91 -11.36
N SER A 146 13.98 11.16 -10.73
CA SER A 146 15.28 10.72 -11.26
C SER A 146 15.53 9.23 -11.06
N SER A 147 14.97 8.65 -10.03
CA SER A 147 15.07 7.22 -9.71
C SER A 147 13.96 6.81 -8.75
N ALA A 148 13.64 5.52 -8.72
CA ALA A 148 12.71 4.95 -7.76
C ALA A 148 13.18 3.59 -7.26
N ILE A 149 13.10 3.40 -5.95
CA ILE A 149 13.30 2.13 -5.26
C ILE A 149 12.02 1.81 -4.52
N GLY A 150 11.39 0.68 -4.84
CA GLY A 150 10.26 0.12 -4.10
C GLY A 150 10.74 -0.96 -3.12
N LEU A 151 10.27 -0.87 -1.90
CA LEU A 151 10.52 -1.83 -0.83
C LEU A 151 9.22 -2.56 -0.48
N ASP A 152 9.24 -3.87 -0.46
CA ASP A 152 8.14 -4.69 0.05
C ASP A 152 8.68 -5.96 0.71
N ILE A 153 7.96 -6.48 1.69
CA ILE A 153 8.30 -7.76 2.34
C ILE A 153 7.74 -8.94 1.55
N ASP A 154 6.71 -8.70 0.75
CA ASP A 154 6.04 -9.72 -0.05
C ASP A 154 6.77 -9.95 -1.38
N ALA A 155 7.16 -11.19 -1.61
CA ALA A 155 7.85 -11.57 -2.84
C ALA A 155 6.91 -11.53 -4.07
N ALA A 156 5.62 -11.82 -3.88
CA ALA A 156 4.63 -11.78 -4.95
C ALA A 156 4.37 -10.33 -5.39
N ALA A 157 4.20 -9.41 -4.44
CA ALA A 157 4.09 -7.97 -4.73
C ALA A 157 5.33 -7.45 -5.48
N LEU A 158 6.54 -7.82 -5.04
CA LEU A 158 7.78 -7.43 -5.74
C LEU A 158 7.87 -8.01 -7.16
N LYS A 159 7.39 -9.23 -7.39
CA LYS A 159 7.32 -9.84 -8.73
C LYS A 159 6.35 -9.04 -9.60
N HIS A 160 5.17 -8.73 -9.08
CA HIS A 160 4.13 -7.94 -9.75
C HIS A 160 4.66 -6.54 -10.11
N ALA A 161 5.27 -5.81 -9.19
CA ALA A 161 5.87 -4.50 -9.45
C ALA A 161 6.95 -4.55 -10.55
N ARG A 162 7.75 -5.63 -10.61
CA ARG A 162 8.72 -5.81 -11.70
C ARG A 162 8.06 -6.09 -13.05
N GLN A 163 6.94 -6.81 -13.08
CA GLN A 163 6.15 -7.02 -14.30
C GLN A 163 5.60 -5.69 -14.81
N ASN A 164 5.01 -4.88 -13.93
CA ASN A 164 4.53 -3.54 -14.25
C ASN A 164 5.65 -2.60 -14.73
N THR A 165 6.83 -2.72 -14.16
CA THR A 165 8.02 -1.97 -14.62
C THR A 165 8.37 -2.28 -16.07
N LYS A 166 8.36 -3.57 -16.43
CA LYS A 166 8.63 -4.02 -17.80
C LYS A 166 7.56 -3.56 -18.76
N LEU A 167 6.29 -3.70 -18.38
CA LEU A 167 5.13 -3.25 -19.17
C LEU A 167 5.25 -1.77 -19.56
N ASN A 168 5.71 -0.93 -18.65
CA ASN A 168 5.84 0.52 -18.86
C ASN A 168 7.22 0.94 -19.40
N HIS A 169 8.12 0.02 -19.72
CA HIS A 169 9.49 0.31 -20.17
C HIS A 169 10.27 1.26 -19.23
N LEU A 170 10.01 1.18 -17.93
CA LEU A 170 10.63 2.01 -16.91
C LEU A 170 11.84 1.31 -16.27
N LYS A 171 12.62 2.09 -15.49
CA LYS A 171 13.76 1.59 -14.73
C LYS A 171 13.54 1.89 -13.24
N ALA A 172 12.90 0.96 -12.53
CA ALA A 172 12.75 0.99 -11.08
C ALA A 172 13.41 -0.23 -10.46
N ARG A 173 13.84 -0.12 -9.20
CA ARG A 173 14.38 -1.25 -8.43
C ARG A 173 13.36 -1.65 -7.38
N PHE A 174 13.04 -2.95 -7.30
CA PHE A 174 12.14 -3.49 -6.29
C PHE A 174 12.87 -4.52 -5.45
N VAL A 175 12.94 -4.29 -4.14
CA VAL A 175 13.81 -5.01 -3.22
C VAL A 175 13.08 -5.39 -1.93
N LYS A 176 13.46 -6.54 -1.34
CA LYS A 176 12.94 -6.97 -0.03
C LYS A 176 13.64 -6.26 1.14
N LYS A 177 14.86 -5.78 0.92
CA LYS A 177 15.66 -5.03 1.90
C LYS A 177 16.37 -3.89 1.19
N LEU A 178 16.47 -2.75 1.86
CA LEU A 178 17.21 -1.61 1.31
C LEU A 178 18.68 -1.96 1.11
N PRO A 179 19.28 -1.55 -0.02
CA PRO A 179 20.68 -1.81 -0.29
C PRO A 179 21.58 -1.12 0.72
N CYS A 180 22.70 -1.78 1.06
CA CYS A 180 23.76 -1.13 1.81
C CYS A 180 24.33 0.03 0.97
N GLY A 181 24.66 1.15 1.63
CA GLY A 181 25.21 2.31 0.93
C GLY A 181 24.18 3.16 0.19
N LEU A 182 22.87 2.98 0.45
CA LEU A 182 21.87 3.93 -0.05
C LEU A 182 22.23 5.33 0.44
N SER A 183 22.39 6.27 -0.49
CA SER A 183 22.84 7.62 -0.22
C SER A 183 21.97 8.65 -0.90
N GLY A 184 22.09 9.90 -0.46
CA GLY A 184 21.37 11.04 -1.04
C GLY A 184 19.98 11.24 -0.48
N PRO A 185 19.43 12.45 -0.73
CA PRO A 185 18.10 12.78 -0.25
C PRO A 185 17.02 12.08 -1.07
N HIS A 186 16.05 11.49 -0.38
CA HIS A 186 14.89 10.83 -0.99
C HIS A 186 13.59 11.50 -0.57
N ILE A 187 12.58 11.46 -1.46
CA ILE A 187 11.18 11.56 -1.06
C ILE A 187 10.73 10.14 -0.73
N CYS A 188 10.26 9.96 0.50
CA CYS A 188 9.77 8.68 1.00
C CYS A 188 8.25 8.64 0.86
N LEU A 189 7.73 7.62 0.18
CA LEU A 189 6.32 7.35 0.02
C LEU A 189 5.92 6.22 0.96
N LEU A 190 4.75 6.34 1.60
CA LEU A 190 4.27 5.37 2.57
C LEU A 190 2.73 5.31 2.51
N ASN A 191 2.20 4.41 1.70
CA ASN A 191 0.76 4.19 1.54
C ASN A 191 0.36 2.84 2.11
N MET A 192 0.20 2.79 3.42
CA MET A 192 -0.12 1.58 4.17
C MET A 192 -1.01 1.95 5.36
N ILE A 193 -1.77 1.02 5.89
CA ILE A 193 -2.53 1.25 7.13
C ILE A 193 -1.58 1.51 8.31
N PHE A 194 -2.07 2.26 9.30
CA PHE A 194 -1.24 2.74 10.40
C PHE A 194 -0.44 1.65 11.14
N PRO A 195 -1.01 0.48 11.50
CA PRO A 195 -0.25 -0.59 12.15
C PRO A 195 0.92 -1.11 11.30
N GLU A 196 0.74 -1.19 9.99
CA GLU A 196 1.80 -1.65 9.09
C GLU A 196 2.92 -0.61 8.96
N GLN A 197 2.58 0.69 8.94
CA GLN A 197 3.59 1.74 8.96
C GLN A 197 4.49 1.67 10.20
N LEU A 198 3.92 1.34 11.37
CA LEU A 198 4.69 1.12 12.60
C LEU A 198 5.71 0.00 12.45
N LEU A 199 5.33 -1.08 11.76
CA LEU A 199 6.20 -2.23 11.52
C LEU A 199 7.24 -1.92 10.44
N ALA A 200 6.83 -1.35 9.31
CA ALA A 200 7.69 -1.06 8.17
C ALA A 200 8.81 -0.06 8.50
N LEU A 201 8.54 0.90 9.38
CA LEU A 201 9.53 1.93 9.75
C LEU A 201 10.58 1.46 10.75
N LYS A 202 10.33 0.38 11.51
CA LYS A 202 11.33 -0.15 12.48
C LYS A 202 12.67 -0.51 11.83
N PRO A 203 12.73 -1.38 10.81
CA PRO A 203 14.00 -1.83 10.22
C PRO A 203 14.71 -0.76 9.41
N ILE A 204 14.00 0.29 8.98
CA ILE A 204 14.56 1.34 8.11
C ILE A 204 14.94 2.62 8.86
N GLN A 205 14.89 2.63 10.18
CA GLN A 205 15.20 3.82 10.99
C GLN A 205 16.56 4.44 10.68
N LYS A 206 17.56 3.63 10.41
CA LYS A 206 18.91 4.10 10.03
C LYS A 206 18.94 4.90 8.72
N TYR A 207 17.91 4.79 7.88
CA TYR A 207 17.82 5.54 6.61
C TYR A 207 16.98 6.83 6.73
N LYS A 208 16.39 7.11 7.90
CA LYS A 208 15.64 8.35 8.14
C LYS A 208 16.40 9.61 7.76
N PRO A 209 17.71 9.73 8.02
CA PRO A 209 18.46 10.93 7.62
C PRO A 209 18.49 11.19 6.12
N LEU A 210 18.21 10.16 5.30
CA LEU A 210 18.14 10.29 3.85
C LEU A 210 16.81 10.86 3.36
N ALA A 211 15.76 10.84 4.18
CA ALA A 211 14.47 11.39 3.83
C ALA A 211 14.49 12.92 3.89
N LYS A 212 14.09 13.57 2.81
CA LYS A 212 13.87 15.02 2.76
C LYS A 212 12.39 15.37 2.90
N LEU A 213 11.53 14.46 2.50
CA LEU A 213 10.09 14.60 2.54
C LEU A 213 9.47 13.23 2.75
N TRP A 214 8.43 13.18 3.55
CA TRP A 214 7.57 12.02 3.70
C TRP A 214 6.19 12.36 3.13
N ILE A 215 5.70 11.55 2.21
CA ILE A 215 4.32 11.60 1.73
C ILE A 215 3.66 10.31 2.20
N THR A 216 2.63 10.43 3.01
CA THR A 216 2.01 9.26 3.67
C THR A 216 0.50 9.27 3.51
N SER A 217 -0.10 8.09 3.39
CA SER A 217 -1.55 7.87 3.43
C SER A 217 -1.86 6.47 4.00
N GLY A 218 -3.13 6.04 3.95
CA GLY A 218 -3.58 4.80 4.59
C GLY A 218 -4.00 4.99 6.04
N ILE A 219 -4.32 6.23 6.43
CA ILE A 219 -4.71 6.61 7.79
C ILE A 219 -6.18 7.01 7.80
N LEU A 220 -6.98 6.36 8.62
CA LEU A 220 -8.37 6.74 8.82
C LEU A 220 -8.48 8.04 9.62
N ARG A 221 -9.53 8.83 9.36
CA ARG A 221 -9.84 10.05 10.14
C ARG A 221 -9.83 9.81 11.65
N THR A 222 -10.39 8.69 12.08
CA THR A 222 -10.42 8.30 13.51
C THR A 222 -9.05 8.07 14.11
N GLN A 223 -8.05 7.76 13.29
CA GLN A 223 -6.67 7.50 13.73
C GLN A 223 -5.78 8.75 13.73
N LYS A 224 -6.26 9.91 13.23
CA LYS A 224 -5.49 11.14 13.04
C LYS A 224 -4.65 11.52 14.27
N THR A 225 -5.28 11.65 15.43
CA THR A 225 -4.60 12.10 16.66
C THR A 225 -3.47 11.16 17.07
N ALA A 226 -3.73 9.85 17.01
CA ALA A 226 -2.72 8.84 17.34
C ALA A 226 -1.57 8.85 16.31
N TYR A 227 -1.88 8.99 15.03
CA TYR A 227 -0.91 9.05 13.95
C TYR A 227 0.01 10.27 14.07
N LEU A 228 -0.53 11.47 14.27
CA LEU A 228 0.27 12.69 14.43
C LEU A 228 1.16 12.64 15.68
N LYS A 229 0.66 12.05 16.78
CA LYS A 229 1.48 11.80 17.98
C LYS A 229 2.66 10.87 17.64
N GLN A 230 2.43 9.83 16.83
CA GLN A 230 3.48 8.93 16.41
C GLN A 230 4.46 9.58 15.42
N ALA A 231 3.96 10.36 14.44
CA ALA A 231 4.79 11.11 13.50
C ALA A 231 5.78 12.04 14.25
N LYS A 232 5.31 12.72 15.31
CA LYS A 232 6.17 13.53 16.19
C LYS A 232 7.28 12.70 16.84
N LYS A 233 6.99 11.46 17.29
CA LYS A 233 8.00 10.53 17.84
C LYS A 233 9.00 10.08 16.79
N TRP A 234 8.59 9.98 15.52
CA TRP A 234 9.48 9.71 14.40
C TRP A 234 10.38 10.90 14.05
N GLY A 235 10.17 12.07 14.66
CA GLY A 235 10.90 13.29 14.34
C GLY A 235 10.38 13.99 13.09
N TRP A 236 9.09 13.83 12.77
CA TRP A 236 8.45 14.44 11.62
C TRP A 236 7.68 15.69 12.04
N LYS A 237 7.77 16.75 11.23
CA LYS A 237 6.98 17.96 11.32
C LYS A 237 5.94 17.95 10.19
N LEU A 238 4.68 18.13 10.55
CA LEU A 238 3.58 18.23 9.61
C LEU A 238 3.72 19.53 8.79
N GLU A 239 3.62 19.40 7.46
CA GLU A 239 3.57 20.53 6.52
C GLU A 239 2.18 20.65 5.90
N GLU A 240 1.59 19.54 5.45
CA GLU A 240 0.29 19.54 4.80
C GLU A 240 -0.55 18.34 5.25
N GLU A 241 -1.86 18.52 5.23
CA GLU A 241 -2.86 17.48 5.45
C GLU A 241 -3.88 17.52 4.32
N HIS A 242 -4.18 16.35 3.80
CA HIS A 242 -5.17 16.14 2.74
C HIS A 242 -6.17 15.10 3.19
N GLN A 243 -7.40 15.18 2.67
CA GLN A 243 -8.46 14.21 2.98
C GLN A 243 -9.19 13.81 1.70
N LYS A 244 -9.51 12.53 1.60
CA LYS A 244 -10.45 11.99 0.63
C LYS A 244 -11.27 10.92 1.31
N ASP A 245 -12.59 11.10 1.31
CA ASP A 245 -13.54 10.24 2.03
C ASP A 245 -13.16 10.12 3.52
N GLN A 246 -13.01 8.91 4.01
CA GLN A 246 -12.56 8.64 5.38
C GLN A 246 -11.04 8.60 5.56
N TRP A 247 -10.27 8.77 4.47
CA TRP A 247 -8.82 8.62 4.46
C TRP A 247 -8.10 9.96 4.51
N LEU A 248 -6.97 9.96 5.19
CA LEU A 248 -6.08 11.10 5.31
C LEU A 248 -4.75 10.83 4.62
N GLY A 249 -4.22 11.89 4.03
CA GLY A 249 -2.87 11.97 3.51
C GLY A 249 -2.11 13.10 4.18
N PHE A 250 -0.81 12.92 4.36
CA PHE A 250 0.04 13.88 5.05
C PHE A 250 1.35 14.07 4.33
N ILE A 251 1.84 15.31 4.38
CA ILE A 251 3.21 15.65 4.01
C ILE A 251 3.95 16.07 5.26
N PHE A 252 5.10 15.42 5.50
CA PHE A 252 5.97 15.76 6.61
C PHE A 252 7.39 16.05 6.14
N ILE A 253 8.07 16.94 6.85
CA ILE A 253 9.52 17.13 6.77
C ILE A 253 10.19 16.55 8.01
N PRO A 254 11.43 16.01 7.89
CA PRO A 254 12.25 15.67 9.05
C PRO A 254 12.53 16.92 9.90
N LYS A 255 12.55 16.73 11.23
CA LYS A 255 13.03 17.77 12.17
C LYS A 255 14.54 17.78 12.22
#